data_b3c9de9d0f6cceddc6826bd934dacbce
#
_entry.id   b3c9de9d0f6cceddc6826bd934dacbce
#
_cell.length_a   1.000
_cell.length_b   1.000
_cell.length_c   1.000
_cell.angle_alpha   90.00
_cell.angle_beta   90.00
_cell.angle_gamma   90.00
#
_symmetry.space_group_name_H-M   'P 1'
#
loop_
_entity.id
_entity.type
_entity.pdbx_description
1 polymer ?
#
loop_
_entity_poly.entity_id
_entity_poly.type
_entity_poly.pdbx_seq_one_letter_code
_entity_poly.pdbx_strand_id
1 'polypeptide(L)'
;MRRGPGIRARLLLAQAAVLIAGVATTAVVAAVVGPPLFREHLLRAGVPAESHEQFHAEQAYRYATAISVGVALAAAALTALVVTWYISRRLQRSLTEVSFAATEVANGRYDIRVSPPQLGDDFDALAHAFNQMAARLGSIEAGRRQLLGDLAHEIRTPVSVLDAYMEALEDDVKSLDAETTSVLRDQTARLVRFSEDVAALAQAEEGQTSVEPTWVLPETLISTALAAAADRCEAGAISLTSHVPAGLPRLWADPQRLGQVLGNLLDNAVCHTPPHGQIDVAATAGHRQLTITVTDTGDGVAAEHLPHLFERFYRVDTARDRARGGTGIGLAIAKAIVEAHRGRISVRSRGPGTGTAVEVALPLGEPRPNRPQ
;
A
#
# COMPACT_ATOMS: atom_id res chain seq x y z
N MET A 1 -28.49 -1.38 -25.61
CA MET A 1 -28.55 -0.44 -24.46
C MET A 1 -28.52 0.99 -24.99
N ARG A 2 -29.62 1.77 -24.84
CA ARG A 2 -29.66 3.18 -25.24
C ARG A 2 -28.75 3.95 -24.27
N ARG A 3 -27.67 4.51 -24.78
CA ARG A 3 -26.82 5.43 -24.00
C ARG A 3 -27.69 6.63 -23.62
N GLY A 4 -27.95 6.80 -22.33
CA GLY A 4 -28.64 7.98 -21.83
C GLY A 4 -27.89 9.26 -22.19
N PRO A 5 -28.58 10.43 -22.21
CA PRO A 5 -27.93 11.69 -22.52
C PRO A 5 -26.75 11.93 -21.57
N GLY A 6 -25.58 12.23 -22.13
CA GLY A 6 -24.36 12.49 -21.33
C GLY A 6 -24.57 13.69 -20.39
N ILE A 7 -23.70 13.81 -19.40
CA ILE A 7 -23.74 14.87 -18.36
C ILE A 7 -23.92 16.28 -18.96
N ARG A 8 -23.29 16.55 -20.11
CA ARG A 8 -23.51 17.81 -20.86
C ARG A 8 -24.96 18.05 -21.23
N ALA A 9 -25.60 17.04 -21.82
CA ALA A 9 -26.99 17.18 -22.27
C ALA A 9 -27.94 17.36 -21.08
N ARG A 10 -27.68 16.69 -19.95
CA ARG A 10 -28.47 16.84 -18.73
C ARG A 10 -28.31 18.22 -18.11
N LEU A 11 -27.08 18.76 -18.04
CA LEU A 11 -26.82 20.11 -17.54
C LEU A 11 -27.46 21.19 -18.44
N LEU A 12 -27.31 21.06 -19.75
CA LEU A 12 -27.95 21.97 -20.70
C LEU A 12 -29.48 21.92 -20.62
N LEU A 13 -30.07 20.75 -20.49
CA LEU A 13 -31.52 20.60 -20.32
C LEU A 13 -32.00 21.20 -19.00
N ALA A 14 -31.32 20.96 -17.89
CA ALA A 14 -31.68 21.54 -16.61
C ALA A 14 -31.58 23.08 -16.65
N GLN A 15 -30.54 23.61 -17.26
CA GLN A 15 -30.35 25.05 -17.41
C GLN A 15 -31.37 25.67 -18.35
N ALA A 16 -31.70 25.02 -19.47
CA ALA A 16 -32.75 25.45 -20.35
C ALA A 16 -34.12 25.50 -19.63
N ALA A 17 -34.42 24.51 -18.80
CA ALA A 17 -35.64 24.50 -18.01
C ALA A 17 -35.72 25.66 -17.01
N VAL A 18 -34.63 25.97 -16.32
CA VAL A 18 -34.54 27.12 -15.39
C VAL A 18 -34.68 28.45 -16.13
N LEU A 19 -34.03 28.60 -17.29
CA LEU A 19 -34.16 29.79 -18.12
C LEU A 19 -35.59 29.99 -18.64
N ILE A 20 -36.21 28.91 -19.14
CA ILE A 20 -37.61 28.95 -19.63
C ILE A 20 -38.54 29.32 -18.48
N ALA A 21 -38.39 28.75 -17.30
CA ALA A 21 -39.18 29.12 -16.13
C ALA A 21 -39.00 30.59 -15.73
N GLY A 22 -37.75 31.05 -15.69
CA GLY A 22 -37.45 32.45 -15.41
C GLY A 22 -38.02 33.44 -16.44
N VAL A 23 -37.95 33.10 -17.74
CA VAL A 23 -38.55 33.88 -18.82
C VAL A 23 -40.09 33.90 -18.66
N ALA A 24 -40.72 32.79 -18.47
CA ALA A 24 -42.15 32.69 -18.28
C ALA A 24 -42.64 33.52 -17.07
N THR A 25 -41.95 33.39 -15.93
CA THR A 25 -42.27 34.19 -14.73
C THR A 25 -42.15 35.68 -14.96
N THR A 26 -41.03 36.13 -15.56
CA THR A 26 -40.78 37.54 -15.85
C THR A 26 -41.82 38.08 -16.86
N ALA A 27 -42.17 37.32 -17.89
CA ALA A 27 -43.18 37.70 -18.88
C ALA A 27 -44.57 37.85 -18.25
N VAL A 28 -44.96 36.89 -17.40
CA VAL A 28 -46.24 36.93 -16.67
C VAL A 28 -46.29 38.12 -15.74
N VAL A 29 -45.27 38.37 -14.95
CA VAL A 29 -45.21 39.52 -14.04
C VAL A 29 -45.26 40.86 -14.83
N ALA A 30 -44.51 40.98 -15.90
CA ALA A 30 -44.54 42.18 -16.75
C ALA A 30 -45.91 42.40 -17.43
N ALA A 31 -46.60 41.35 -17.84
CA ALA A 31 -47.90 41.45 -18.52
C ALA A 31 -49.05 41.68 -17.55
N VAL A 32 -49.03 41.11 -16.36
CA VAL A 32 -50.13 41.14 -15.39
C VAL A 32 -50.03 42.31 -14.42
N VAL A 33 -48.84 42.56 -13.90
CA VAL A 33 -48.62 43.56 -12.83
C VAL A 33 -48.26 44.97 -13.42
N GLY A 34 -47.52 44.99 -14.52
CA GLY A 34 -46.98 46.22 -15.09
C GLY A 34 -48.09 47.19 -15.60
N PRO A 35 -49.03 46.77 -16.49
CA PRO A 35 -50.02 47.66 -17.06
C PRO A 35 -50.97 48.25 -16.03
N PRO A 36 -51.51 47.54 -15.03
CA PRO A 36 -52.37 48.13 -14.01
C PRO A 36 -51.64 49.25 -13.18
N LEU A 37 -50.40 48.96 -12.76
CA LEU A 37 -49.62 49.92 -12.02
C LEU A 37 -49.29 51.16 -12.84
N PHE A 38 -48.95 51.01 -14.11
CA PHE A 38 -48.67 52.10 -15.02
C PHE A 38 -49.92 52.97 -15.27
N ARG A 39 -51.10 52.34 -15.46
CA ARG A 39 -52.38 53.03 -15.61
C ARG A 39 -52.78 53.81 -14.38
N GLU A 40 -52.63 53.23 -13.19
CA GLU A 40 -52.85 53.92 -11.92
C GLU A 40 -51.95 55.18 -11.77
N HIS A 41 -50.71 55.06 -12.20
CA HIS A 41 -49.76 56.20 -12.16
C HIS A 41 -50.14 57.32 -13.13
N LEU A 42 -50.60 57.00 -14.33
CA LEU A 42 -51.12 57.97 -15.31
C LEU A 42 -52.32 58.71 -14.78
N LEU A 43 -53.29 58.00 -14.17
CA LEU A 43 -54.44 58.61 -13.55
C LEU A 43 -54.08 59.55 -12.42
N ARG A 44 -53.12 59.20 -11.58
CA ARG A 44 -52.62 60.07 -10.52
C ARG A 44 -51.86 61.28 -11.05
N ALA A 45 -51.31 61.19 -12.25
CA ALA A 45 -50.65 62.29 -12.95
C ALA A 45 -51.63 63.21 -13.67
N GLY A 46 -52.95 62.96 -13.57
CA GLY A 46 -53.98 63.85 -14.16
C GLY A 46 -54.32 63.53 -15.62
N VAL A 47 -53.83 62.45 -16.20
CA VAL A 47 -54.19 62.02 -17.56
C VAL A 47 -55.63 61.44 -17.53
N PRO A 48 -56.54 61.96 -18.34
CA PRO A 48 -57.94 61.50 -18.35
C PRO A 48 -58.06 60.04 -18.75
N ALA A 49 -58.94 59.30 -18.09
CA ALA A 49 -59.22 57.92 -18.44
C ALA A 49 -59.75 57.83 -19.88
N GLU A 50 -59.32 56.81 -20.63
CA GLU A 50 -59.68 56.53 -22.02
C GLU A 50 -59.27 57.63 -23.02
N SER A 51 -58.34 58.51 -22.68
CA SER A 51 -57.82 59.50 -23.60
C SER A 51 -56.87 58.87 -24.64
N HIS A 52 -56.74 59.52 -25.79
CA HIS A 52 -55.78 59.11 -26.83
C HIS A 52 -54.33 59.17 -26.35
N GLU A 53 -54.04 60.07 -25.46
CA GLU A 53 -52.73 60.16 -24.78
C GLU A 53 -52.45 58.95 -23.88
N GLN A 54 -53.43 58.50 -23.10
CA GLN A 54 -53.30 57.31 -22.27
C GLN A 54 -53.01 56.07 -23.12
N PHE A 55 -53.71 55.88 -24.24
CA PHE A 55 -53.51 54.76 -25.15
C PHE A 55 -52.09 54.72 -25.73
N HIS A 56 -51.61 55.84 -26.21
CA HIS A 56 -50.22 55.92 -26.72
C HIS A 56 -49.20 55.71 -25.65
N ALA A 57 -49.35 56.20 -24.45
CA ALA A 57 -48.44 56.00 -23.33
C ALA A 57 -48.41 54.49 -22.89
N GLU A 58 -49.59 53.87 -22.79
CA GLU A 58 -49.68 52.43 -22.50
C GLU A 58 -49.02 51.56 -23.59
N GLN A 59 -49.19 51.90 -24.83
CA GLN A 59 -48.58 51.21 -25.97
C GLN A 59 -47.06 51.39 -25.95
N ALA A 60 -46.54 52.59 -25.74
CA ALA A 60 -45.11 52.85 -25.61
C ALA A 60 -44.48 52.09 -24.42
N TYR A 61 -45.17 52.08 -23.27
CA TYR A 61 -44.77 51.31 -22.10
C TYR A 61 -44.64 49.81 -22.38
N ARG A 62 -45.67 49.22 -23.04
CA ARG A 62 -45.68 47.80 -23.41
C ARG A 62 -44.56 47.47 -24.37
N TYR A 63 -44.26 48.28 -25.38
CA TYR A 63 -43.15 48.05 -26.31
C TYR A 63 -41.79 48.22 -25.61
N ALA A 64 -41.61 49.25 -24.81
CA ALA A 64 -40.36 49.48 -24.08
C ALA A 64 -40.09 48.32 -23.10
N THR A 65 -41.10 47.87 -22.35
CA THR A 65 -40.98 46.77 -21.41
C THR A 65 -40.66 45.46 -22.13
N ALA A 66 -41.36 45.18 -23.24
CA ALA A 66 -41.14 43.96 -24.02
C ALA A 66 -39.71 43.91 -24.59
N ILE A 67 -39.21 45.01 -25.14
CA ILE A 67 -37.85 45.11 -25.66
C ILE A 67 -36.82 44.97 -24.53
N SER A 68 -37.00 45.69 -23.42
CA SER A 68 -36.08 45.66 -22.28
C SER A 68 -35.98 44.26 -21.66
N VAL A 69 -37.14 43.60 -21.42
CA VAL A 69 -37.18 42.24 -20.90
C VAL A 69 -36.56 41.26 -21.90
N GLY A 70 -36.88 41.42 -23.21
CA GLY A 70 -36.29 40.57 -24.26
C GLY A 70 -34.77 40.63 -24.31
N VAL A 71 -34.20 41.86 -24.27
CA VAL A 71 -32.74 42.06 -24.26
C VAL A 71 -32.09 41.48 -22.99
N ALA A 72 -32.69 41.73 -21.82
CA ALA A 72 -32.20 41.21 -20.56
C ALA A 72 -32.21 39.68 -20.55
N LEU A 73 -33.24 39.02 -21.03
CA LEU A 73 -33.35 37.56 -21.12
C LEU A 73 -32.35 36.97 -22.13
N ALA A 74 -32.15 37.61 -23.27
CA ALA A 74 -31.17 37.18 -24.27
C ALA A 74 -29.73 37.29 -23.70
N ALA A 75 -29.41 38.37 -22.99
CA ALA A 75 -28.12 38.53 -22.32
C ALA A 75 -27.90 37.46 -21.22
N ALA A 76 -28.92 37.21 -20.40
CA ALA A 76 -28.87 36.16 -19.35
C ALA A 76 -28.68 34.78 -19.96
N ALA A 77 -29.40 34.45 -21.03
CA ALA A 77 -29.28 33.15 -21.72
C ALA A 77 -27.89 32.97 -22.33
N LEU A 78 -27.35 33.98 -22.98
CA LEU A 78 -26.00 33.94 -23.55
C LEU A 78 -24.93 33.73 -22.47
N THR A 79 -25.00 34.48 -21.37
CA THR A 79 -24.09 34.35 -20.24
C THR A 79 -24.15 32.94 -19.65
N ALA A 80 -25.34 32.40 -19.42
CA ALA A 80 -25.53 31.08 -18.90
C ALA A 80 -24.93 29.98 -19.82
N LEU A 81 -25.15 30.11 -21.15
CA LEU A 81 -24.58 29.20 -22.14
C LEU A 81 -23.03 29.22 -22.12
N VAL A 82 -22.43 30.39 -22.08
CA VAL A 82 -20.98 30.53 -22.03
C VAL A 82 -20.38 29.91 -20.77
N VAL A 83 -20.96 30.20 -19.60
CA VAL A 83 -20.52 29.64 -18.32
C VAL A 83 -20.63 28.13 -18.32
N THR A 84 -21.77 27.59 -18.76
CA THR A 84 -21.97 26.13 -18.83
C THR A 84 -21.02 25.45 -19.80
N TRP A 85 -20.80 26.05 -20.96
CA TRP A 85 -19.82 25.54 -21.93
C TRP A 85 -18.41 25.51 -21.34
N TYR A 86 -18.00 26.57 -20.67
CA TYR A 86 -16.69 26.68 -20.04
C TYR A 86 -16.50 25.59 -18.95
N ILE A 87 -17.42 25.50 -18.00
CA ILE A 87 -17.37 24.51 -16.91
C ILE A 87 -17.41 23.08 -17.46
N SER A 88 -18.34 22.79 -18.38
CA SER A 88 -18.45 21.46 -19.00
C SER A 88 -17.18 21.06 -19.73
N ARG A 89 -16.55 21.98 -20.45
CA ARG A 89 -15.31 21.72 -21.18
C ARG A 89 -14.15 21.43 -20.22
N ARG A 90 -14.06 22.16 -19.12
CA ARG A 90 -13.02 21.99 -18.10
C ARG A 90 -13.18 20.66 -17.38
N LEU A 91 -14.40 20.34 -16.97
CA LEU A 91 -14.73 19.07 -16.30
C LEU A 91 -14.42 17.85 -17.19
N GLN A 92 -14.78 17.91 -18.47
CA GLN A 92 -14.52 16.81 -19.39
C GLN A 92 -13.02 16.57 -19.61
N ARG A 93 -12.21 17.62 -19.69
CA ARG A 93 -10.76 17.47 -19.81
C ARG A 93 -10.18 16.73 -18.62
N SER A 94 -10.56 17.13 -17.41
CA SER A 94 -10.11 16.46 -16.19
C SER A 94 -10.53 14.99 -16.11
N LEU A 95 -11.79 14.67 -16.44
CA LEU A 95 -12.27 13.28 -16.47
C LEU A 95 -11.55 12.44 -17.53
N THR A 96 -11.26 13.02 -18.71
CA THR A 96 -10.54 12.33 -19.78
C THR A 96 -9.09 12.06 -19.37
N GLU A 97 -8.44 13.00 -18.70
CA GLU A 97 -7.08 12.87 -18.18
C GLU A 97 -6.98 11.74 -17.14
N VAL A 98 -7.89 11.72 -16.15
CA VAL A 98 -7.95 10.64 -15.16
C VAL A 98 -8.23 9.29 -15.82
N SER A 99 -9.17 9.24 -16.78
CA SER A 99 -9.50 8.00 -17.51
C SER A 99 -8.32 7.49 -18.34
N PHE A 100 -7.60 8.39 -19.01
CA PHE A 100 -6.39 8.05 -19.74
C PHE A 100 -5.32 7.52 -18.79
N ALA A 101 -5.04 8.24 -17.70
CA ALA A 101 -4.06 7.82 -16.70
C ALA A 101 -4.41 6.46 -16.08
N ALA A 102 -5.70 6.20 -15.81
CA ALA A 102 -6.16 4.90 -15.31
C ALA A 102 -5.93 3.76 -16.31
N THR A 103 -6.14 4.02 -17.61
CA THR A 103 -5.84 3.04 -18.66
C THR A 103 -4.34 2.76 -18.74
N GLU A 104 -3.52 3.76 -18.61
CA GLU A 104 -2.07 3.63 -18.62
C GLU A 104 -1.55 2.83 -17.42
N VAL A 105 -2.08 3.10 -16.23
CA VAL A 105 -1.78 2.32 -15.01
C VAL A 105 -2.22 0.86 -15.19
N ALA A 106 -3.39 0.61 -15.79
CA ALA A 106 -3.85 -0.75 -16.12
C ALA A 106 -2.92 -1.46 -17.12
N ASN A 107 -2.24 -0.73 -17.99
CA ASN A 107 -1.24 -1.24 -18.93
C ASN A 107 0.19 -1.36 -18.31
N GLY A 108 0.33 -1.14 -17.00
CA GLY A 108 1.59 -1.29 -16.28
C GLY A 108 2.49 -0.05 -16.27
N ARG A 109 1.99 1.11 -16.66
CA ARG A 109 2.71 2.40 -16.58
C ARG A 109 2.33 3.15 -15.31
N TYR A 110 3.05 2.90 -14.23
CA TYR A 110 2.75 3.43 -12.89
C TYR A 110 3.39 4.80 -12.59
N ASP A 111 4.19 5.32 -13.49
CA ASP A 111 4.89 6.60 -13.39
C ASP A 111 3.99 7.80 -13.74
N ILE A 112 2.85 7.56 -14.38
CA ILE A 112 1.89 8.59 -14.77
C ILE A 112 1.28 9.27 -13.56
N ARG A 113 1.17 10.59 -13.63
CA ARG A 113 0.53 11.42 -12.61
C ARG A 113 -0.53 12.32 -13.23
N VAL A 114 -1.63 12.47 -12.49
CA VAL A 114 -2.72 13.39 -12.82
C VAL A 114 -2.49 14.69 -12.06
N SER A 115 -2.55 15.82 -12.78
CA SER A 115 -2.46 17.14 -12.15
C SER A 115 -3.78 17.51 -11.47
N PRO A 116 -3.77 18.14 -10.28
CA PRO A 116 -4.98 18.66 -9.65
C PRO A 116 -5.66 19.68 -10.57
N PRO A 117 -6.94 19.48 -10.93
CA PRO A 117 -7.60 20.30 -11.94
C PRO A 117 -8.06 21.68 -11.44
N GLN A 118 -7.93 21.98 -10.14
CA GLN A 118 -8.38 23.21 -9.50
C GLN A 118 -9.87 23.50 -9.77
N LEU A 119 -10.69 22.46 -9.69
CA LEU A 119 -12.15 22.50 -9.87
C LEU A 119 -12.91 22.35 -8.55
N GLY A 120 -12.22 22.48 -7.43
CA GLY A 120 -12.70 22.29 -6.07
C GLY A 120 -12.00 21.13 -5.39
N ASP A 121 -12.07 21.12 -4.05
CA ASP A 121 -11.35 20.20 -3.18
C ASP A 121 -11.60 18.71 -3.48
N ASP A 122 -12.83 18.37 -3.91
CA ASP A 122 -13.20 16.99 -4.24
C ASP A 122 -12.43 16.45 -5.45
N PHE A 123 -12.22 17.28 -6.48
CA PHE A 123 -11.48 16.87 -7.68
C PHE A 123 -9.97 16.79 -7.43
N ASP A 124 -9.45 17.69 -6.61
CA ASP A 124 -8.05 17.69 -6.22
C ASP A 124 -7.77 16.48 -5.30
N ALA A 125 -8.67 16.15 -4.39
CA ALA A 125 -8.61 14.92 -3.58
C ALA A 125 -8.62 13.65 -4.44
N LEU A 126 -9.45 13.60 -5.49
CA LEU A 126 -9.49 12.48 -6.44
C LEU A 126 -8.15 12.32 -7.17
N ALA A 127 -7.55 13.41 -7.65
CA ALA A 127 -6.24 13.37 -8.31
C ALA A 127 -5.14 12.89 -7.36
N HIS A 128 -5.15 13.36 -6.10
CA HIS A 128 -4.22 12.91 -5.08
C HIS A 128 -4.39 11.41 -4.75
N ALA A 129 -5.62 10.96 -4.54
CA ALA A 129 -5.92 9.54 -4.27
C ALA A 129 -5.47 8.64 -5.43
N PHE A 130 -5.73 9.05 -6.68
CA PHE A 130 -5.26 8.35 -7.87
C PHE A 130 -3.72 8.26 -7.89
N ASN A 131 -3.03 9.37 -7.66
CA ASN A 131 -1.56 9.41 -7.66
C ASN A 131 -0.95 8.53 -6.57
N GLN A 132 -1.56 8.49 -5.38
CA GLN A 132 -1.15 7.59 -4.30
C GLN A 132 -1.35 6.11 -4.69
N MET A 133 -2.48 5.78 -5.29
CA MET A 133 -2.76 4.42 -5.78
C MET A 133 -1.74 4.01 -6.85
N ALA A 134 -1.47 4.85 -7.85
CA ALA A 134 -0.50 4.59 -8.90
C ALA A 134 0.92 4.40 -8.33
N ALA A 135 1.34 5.24 -7.38
CA ALA A 135 2.62 5.10 -6.70
C ALA A 135 2.72 3.77 -5.93
N ARG A 136 1.67 3.40 -5.20
CA ARG A 136 1.62 2.14 -4.45
C ARG A 136 1.67 0.92 -5.36
N LEU A 137 0.92 0.91 -6.47
CA LEU A 137 0.98 -0.15 -7.47
C LEU A 137 2.38 -0.26 -8.09
N GLY A 138 3.00 0.89 -8.43
CA GLY A 138 4.36 0.93 -8.96
C GLY A 138 5.39 0.34 -7.98
N SER A 139 5.30 0.65 -6.68
CA SER A 139 6.20 0.10 -5.67
C SER A 139 6.01 -1.42 -5.48
N ILE A 140 4.77 -1.92 -5.50
CA ILE A 140 4.46 -3.35 -5.41
C ILE A 140 5.05 -4.10 -6.61
N GLU A 141 4.83 -3.58 -7.82
CA GLU A 141 5.33 -4.22 -9.05
C GLU A 141 6.87 -4.17 -9.17
N ALA A 142 7.49 -3.08 -8.73
CA ALA A 142 8.95 -2.98 -8.65
C ALA A 142 9.52 -4.01 -7.66
N GLY A 143 8.93 -4.11 -6.47
CA GLY A 143 9.30 -5.12 -5.46
C GLY A 143 9.13 -6.55 -5.98
N ARG A 144 8.04 -6.83 -6.71
CA ARG A 144 7.80 -8.14 -7.34
C ARG A 144 8.85 -8.48 -8.40
N ARG A 145 9.23 -7.53 -9.26
CA ARG A 145 10.26 -7.74 -10.29
C ARG A 145 11.62 -7.99 -9.66
N GLN A 146 11.95 -7.22 -8.63
CA GLN A 146 13.19 -7.43 -7.89
C GLN A 146 13.22 -8.82 -7.26
N LEU A 147 12.14 -9.22 -6.57
CA LEU A 147 12.01 -10.56 -5.99
C LEU A 147 12.27 -11.66 -7.03
N LEU A 148 11.63 -11.59 -8.20
CA LEU A 148 11.81 -12.60 -9.25
C LEU A 148 13.24 -12.61 -9.79
N GLY A 149 13.90 -11.46 -9.90
CA GLY A 149 15.31 -11.34 -10.27
C GLY A 149 16.24 -12.01 -9.27
N ASP A 150 16.02 -11.74 -7.98
CA ASP A 150 16.81 -12.31 -6.89
C ASP A 150 16.61 -13.83 -6.77
N LEU A 151 15.37 -14.31 -6.91
CA LEU A 151 15.04 -15.75 -6.96
C LEU A 151 15.80 -16.45 -8.11
N ALA A 152 15.77 -15.87 -9.31
CA ALA A 152 16.47 -16.43 -10.46
C ALA A 152 17.99 -16.50 -10.25
N HIS A 153 18.56 -15.52 -9.55
CA HIS A 153 19.99 -15.50 -9.24
C HIS A 153 20.36 -16.56 -8.20
N GLU A 154 19.61 -16.69 -7.12
CA GLU A 154 19.87 -17.65 -6.04
C GLU A 154 19.63 -19.11 -6.45
N ILE A 155 18.75 -19.36 -7.43
CA ILE A 155 18.59 -20.71 -8.05
C ILE A 155 19.74 -21.01 -9.01
N ARG A 156 20.15 -20.06 -9.81
CA ARG A 156 21.19 -20.29 -10.84
C ARG A 156 22.51 -20.76 -10.25
N THR A 157 22.92 -20.20 -9.13
CA THR A 157 24.22 -20.49 -8.52
C THR A 157 24.36 -21.98 -8.13
N PRO A 158 23.49 -22.59 -7.31
CA PRO A 158 23.60 -24.02 -6.96
C PRO A 158 23.39 -24.93 -8.18
N VAL A 159 22.51 -24.55 -9.12
CA VAL A 159 22.29 -25.32 -10.35
C VAL A 159 23.56 -25.33 -11.19
N SER A 160 24.24 -24.20 -11.38
CA SER A 160 25.50 -24.16 -12.14
C SER A 160 26.62 -24.97 -11.48
N VAL A 161 26.66 -25.07 -10.15
CA VAL A 161 27.60 -25.93 -9.46
C VAL A 161 27.28 -27.41 -9.69
N LEU A 162 25.98 -27.78 -9.61
CA LEU A 162 25.54 -29.15 -9.91
C LEU A 162 25.87 -29.55 -11.34
N ASP A 163 25.60 -28.67 -12.30
CA ASP A 163 25.86 -28.87 -13.73
C ASP A 163 27.37 -29.07 -13.99
N ALA A 164 28.22 -28.19 -13.45
CA ALA A 164 29.66 -28.30 -13.57
C ALA A 164 30.24 -29.60 -12.96
N TYR A 165 29.67 -30.08 -11.84
CA TYR A 165 30.07 -31.36 -11.26
C TYR A 165 29.58 -32.55 -12.08
N MET A 166 28.41 -32.47 -12.70
CA MET A 166 27.90 -33.50 -13.59
C MET A 166 28.76 -33.59 -14.86
N GLU A 167 29.09 -32.46 -15.49
CA GLU A 167 30.00 -32.38 -16.64
C GLU A 167 31.39 -32.96 -16.32
N ALA A 168 31.95 -32.60 -15.15
CA ALA A 168 33.24 -33.13 -14.70
C ALA A 168 33.23 -34.66 -14.44
N LEU A 169 32.06 -35.22 -14.05
CA LEU A 169 31.88 -36.65 -13.93
C LEU A 169 31.73 -37.37 -15.29
N GLU A 170 31.02 -36.75 -16.24
CA GLU A 170 30.85 -37.23 -17.60
C GLU A 170 32.18 -37.26 -18.38
N ASP A 171 33.04 -36.24 -18.13
CA ASP A 171 34.36 -36.11 -18.76
C ASP A 171 35.48 -36.91 -18.06
N ASP A 172 35.16 -37.72 -17.05
CA ASP A 172 36.07 -38.45 -16.20
C ASP A 172 37.14 -37.58 -15.48
N VAL A 173 36.87 -36.28 -15.35
CA VAL A 173 37.74 -35.32 -14.64
C VAL A 173 37.58 -35.48 -13.14
N LYS A 174 36.38 -35.83 -12.69
CA LYS A 174 36.06 -36.18 -11.28
C LYS A 174 35.45 -37.57 -11.21
N SER A 175 35.63 -38.18 -10.04
CA SER A 175 34.97 -39.46 -9.72
C SER A 175 33.83 -39.22 -8.70
N LEU A 176 32.85 -40.15 -8.65
CA LEU A 176 31.79 -40.09 -7.65
C LEU A 176 32.30 -40.63 -6.30
N ASP A 177 33.20 -39.89 -5.70
CA ASP A 177 33.74 -40.13 -4.36
C ASP A 177 32.90 -39.45 -3.25
N ALA A 178 33.34 -39.63 -2.00
CA ALA A 178 32.65 -39.07 -0.84
C ALA A 178 32.59 -37.51 -0.86
N GLU A 179 33.65 -36.87 -1.38
CA GLU A 179 33.73 -35.39 -1.50
C GLU A 179 32.75 -34.89 -2.52
N THR A 180 32.76 -35.43 -3.73
CA THR A 180 31.84 -35.10 -4.82
C THR A 180 30.37 -35.34 -4.40
N THR A 181 30.09 -36.49 -3.76
CA THR A 181 28.75 -36.81 -3.26
C THR A 181 28.31 -35.81 -2.18
N SER A 182 29.20 -35.36 -1.30
CA SER A 182 28.91 -34.38 -0.28
C SER A 182 28.53 -33.02 -0.94
N VAL A 183 29.31 -32.53 -1.91
CA VAL A 183 29.01 -31.28 -2.61
C VAL A 183 27.65 -31.33 -3.31
N LEU A 184 27.35 -32.43 -4.02
CA LEU A 184 26.06 -32.60 -4.71
C LEU A 184 24.88 -32.60 -3.72
N ARG A 185 25.03 -33.29 -2.58
CA ARG A 185 24.03 -33.27 -1.51
C ARG A 185 23.83 -31.91 -0.89
N ASP A 186 24.92 -31.17 -0.63
CA ASP A 186 24.87 -29.85 -0.04
C ASP A 186 24.15 -28.85 -0.95
N GLN A 187 24.44 -28.90 -2.28
CA GLN A 187 23.73 -28.04 -3.23
C GLN A 187 22.26 -28.40 -3.36
N THR A 188 21.93 -29.71 -3.35
CA THR A 188 20.53 -30.16 -3.38
C THR A 188 19.78 -29.74 -2.10
N ALA A 189 20.37 -29.96 -0.93
CA ALA A 189 19.80 -29.54 0.36
C ALA A 189 19.61 -28.00 0.43
N ARG A 190 20.52 -27.24 -0.20
CA ARG A 190 20.40 -25.79 -0.32
C ARG A 190 19.20 -25.40 -1.18
N LEU A 191 18.96 -26.07 -2.32
CA LEU A 191 17.79 -25.81 -3.17
C LEU A 191 16.48 -26.15 -2.47
N VAL A 192 16.44 -27.24 -1.69
CA VAL A 192 15.26 -27.61 -0.90
C VAL A 192 14.94 -26.53 0.13
N ARG A 193 15.93 -26.12 0.95
CA ARG A 193 15.74 -25.03 1.92
C ARG A 193 15.30 -23.74 1.27
N PHE A 194 15.91 -23.39 0.12
CA PHE A 194 15.52 -22.21 -0.63
C PHE A 194 14.05 -22.26 -1.09
N SER A 195 13.59 -23.43 -1.59
CA SER A 195 12.18 -23.62 -1.97
C SER A 195 11.23 -23.47 -0.79
N GLU A 196 11.59 -23.99 0.39
CA GLU A 196 10.83 -23.83 1.62
C GLU A 196 10.75 -22.38 2.07
N ASP A 197 11.88 -21.64 2.02
CA ASP A 197 11.96 -20.23 2.36
C ASP A 197 11.10 -19.37 1.40
N VAL A 198 11.13 -19.65 0.10
CA VAL A 198 10.27 -18.96 -0.89
C VAL A 198 8.80 -19.22 -0.63
N ALA A 199 8.42 -20.47 -0.33
CA ALA A 199 7.05 -20.81 0.01
C ALA A 199 6.60 -20.10 1.31
N ALA A 200 7.46 -20.06 2.32
CA ALA A 200 7.20 -19.35 3.57
C ALA A 200 7.08 -17.84 3.38
N LEU A 201 7.93 -17.25 2.51
CA LEU A 201 7.87 -15.82 2.16
C LEU A 201 6.56 -15.50 1.44
N ALA A 202 6.18 -16.29 0.43
CA ALA A 202 4.92 -16.12 -0.29
C ALA A 202 3.72 -16.18 0.66
N GLN A 203 3.70 -17.18 1.56
CA GLN A 203 2.66 -17.30 2.59
C GLN A 203 2.66 -16.11 3.57
N ALA A 204 3.83 -15.60 3.95
CA ALA A 204 3.92 -14.45 4.86
C ALA A 204 3.44 -13.16 4.19
N GLU A 205 3.62 -13.00 2.88
CA GLU A 205 3.14 -11.85 2.10
C GLU A 205 1.63 -11.92 1.79
N GLU A 206 1.13 -13.09 1.44
CA GLU A 206 -0.32 -13.33 1.31
C GLU A 206 -1.00 -13.30 2.68
N GLY A 207 -0.27 -13.65 3.70
CA GLY A 207 -0.75 -13.94 5.07
C GLY A 207 -0.99 -12.74 5.97
N GLN A 208 -1.10 -11.51 5.44
CA GLN A 208 -2.00 -10.57 6.12
C GLN A 208 -3.41 -11.19 6.29
N THR A 209 -3.63 -12.38 5.71
CA THR A 209 -4.94 -13.02 5.58
C THR A 209 -5.15 -14.27 6.43
N SER A 210 -4.15 -14.96 6.95
CA SER A 210 -4.39 -16.18 7.73
C SER A 210 -3.36 -16.44 8.84
N VAL A 211 -3.32 -15.54 9.81
CA VAL A 211 -2.77 -15.87 11.13
C VAL A 211 -3.91 -16.59 11.87
N GLU A 212 -3.68 -17.82 12.32
CA GLU A 212 -4.62 -18.56 13.16
C GLU A 212 -4.21 -18.43 14.65
N PRO A 213 -4.54 -17.31 15.29
CA PRO A 213 -4.05 -17.03 16.63
C PRO A 213 -4.79 -17.85 17.67
N THR A 214 -4.04 -18.34 18.62
CA THR A 214 -4.52 -19.05 19.79
C THR A 214 -3.84 -18.49 21.05
N TRP A 215 -4.33 -18.86 22.24
CA TRP A 215 -3.64 -18.51 23.48
C TRP A 215 -2.43 -19.40 23.70
N VAL A 216 -1.22 -18.85 23.55
CA VAL A 216 0.06 -19.55 23.65
C VAL A 216 0.79 -19.14 24.93
N LEU A 217 1.46 -20.10 25.55
CA LEU A 217 2.43 -19.85 26.62
C LEU A 217 3.80 -19.52 25.99
N PRO A 218 4.35 -18.33 26.21
CA PRO A 218 5.64 -17.94 25.63
C PRO A 218 6.78 -18.90 26.03
N GLU A 219 6.74 -19.40 27.25
CA GLU A 219 7.73 -20.36 27.75
C GLU A 219 7.77 -21.64 26.92
N THR A 220 6.61 -22.18 26.55
CA THR A 220 6.50 -23.39 25.72
C THR A 220 7.02 -23.12 24.31
N LEU A 221 6.65 -21.98 23.73
CA LEU A 221 7.12 -21.58 22.40
C LEU A 221 8.65 -21.46 22.35
N ILE A 222 9.24 -20.77 23.33
CA ILE A 222 10.69 -20.56 23.41
C ILE A 222 11.40 -21.89 23.68
N SER A 223 10.93 -22.71 24.64
CA SER A 223 11.55 -24.00 24.94
C SER A 223 11.54 -24.96 23.75
N THR A 224 10.46 -24.97 22.95
CA THR A 224 10.39 -25.78 21.72
C THR A 224 11.41 -25.32 20.69
N ALA A 225 11.57 -24.00 20.49
CA ALA A 225 12.55 -23.45 19.57
C ALA A 225 14.00 -23.73 20.01
N LEU A 226 14.27 -23.61 21.32
CA LEU A 226 15.58 -23.94 21.89
C LEU A 226 15.92 -25.40 21.73
N ALA A 227 14.97 -26.32 21.98
CA ALA A 227 15.18 -27.75 21.78
C ALA A 227 15.49 -28.08 20.31
N ALA A 228 14.82 -27.44 19.37
CA ALA A 228 15.10 -27.62 17.94
C ALA A 228 16.45 -27.08 17.49
N ALA A 229 17.04 -26.11 18.20
CA ALA A 229 18.35 -25.55 17.92
C ALA A 229 19.51 -26.26 18.64
N ALA A 230 19.22 -27.03 19.70
CA ALA A 230 20.23 -27.61 20.60
C ALA A 230 21.28 -28.46 19.87
N ASP A 231 20.87 -29.41 19.04
CA ASP A 231 21.78 -30.30 18.29
C ASP A 231 22.71 -29.53 17.38
N ARG A 232 22.25 -28.42 16.75
CA ARG A 232 23.06 -27.58 15.88
C ARG A 232 24.06 -26.73 16.66
N CYS A 233 23.66 -26.22 17.83
CA CYS A 233 24.57 -25.54 18.74
C CYS A 233 25.65 -26.47 19.25
N GLU A 234 25.30 -27.70 19.65
CA GLU A 234 26.26 -28.72 20.10
C GLU A 234 27.25 -29.07 18.98
N ALA A 235 26.76 -29.34 17.78
CA ALA A 235 27.60 -29.62 16.61
C ALA A 235 28.56 -28.47 16.26
N GLY A 236 28.12 -27.23 16.49
CA GLY A 236 28.94 -26.01 16.31
C GLY A 236 29.83 -25.64 17.52
N ALA A 237 29.80 -26.43 18.59
CA ALA A 237 30.43 -26.12 19.87
C ALA A 237 30.04 -24.73 20.42
N ILE A 238 28.76 -24.36 20.27
CA ILE A 238 28.16 -23.09 20.69
C ILE A 238 27.39 -23.31 21.99
N SER A 239 27.58 -22.43 22.98
CA SER A 239 26.82 -22.45 24.23
C SER A 239 25.46 -21.82 24.05
N LEU A 240 24.38 -22.58 24.27
CA LEU A 240 23.00 -22.09 24.21
C LEU A 240 22.45 -21.88 25.63
N THR A 241 22.07 -20.65 25.96
CA THR A 241 21.52 -20.28 27.28
C THR A 241 20.15 -19.64 27.11
N SER A 242 19.34 -19.67 28.18
CA SER A 242 18.03 -19.01 28.17
C SER A 242 17.69 -18.36 29.50
N HIS A 243 17.11 -17.16 29.43
CA HIS A 243 16.66 -16.38 30.56
C HIS A 243 15.17 -16.03 30.39
N VAL A 244 14.33 -17.03 30.62
CA VAL A 244 12.86 -16.93 30.48
C VAL A 244 12.22 -17.04 31.86
N PRO A 245 11.67 -15.94 32.42
CA PRO A 245 10.96 -15.98 33.69
C PRO A 245 9.76 -16.91 33.62
N ALA A 246 9.46 -17.61 34.71
CA ALA A 246 8.23 -18.36 34.84
C ALA A 246 7.02 -17.42 35.03
N GLY A 247 5.88 -17.79 34.45
CA GLY A 247 4.62 -17.05 34.62
C GLY A 247 4.49 -15.82 33.72
N LEU A 248 5.10 -15.86 32.54
CA LEU A 248 4.86 -14.86 31.50
C LEU A 248 3.37 -14.84 31.11
N PRO A 249 2.80 -13.69 30.79
CA PRO A 249 1.42 -13.59 30.34
C PRO A 249 1.24 -14.34 29.01
N ARG A 250 0.09 -15.01 28.86
CA ARG A 250 -0.26 -15.68 27.62
C ARG A 250 -0.31 -14.68 26.46
N LEU A 251 0.12 -15.14 25.29
CA LEU A 251 0.16 -14.37 24.06
C LEU A 251 -0.96 -14.84 23.13
N TRP A 252 -1.70 -13.93 22.53
CA TRP A 252 -2.66 -14.23 21.46
C TRP A 252 -1.94 -14.21 20.12
N ALA A 253 -1.50 -15.37 19.65
CA ALA A 253 -0.64 -15.50 18.48
C ALA A 253 -0.77 -16.89 17.83
N ASP A 254 -0.29 -16.98 16.60
CA ASP A 254 -0.14 -18.24 15.89
C ASP A 254 1.17 -18.93 16.33
N PRO A 255 1.09 -20.08 17.04
CA PRO A 255 2.28 -20.73 17.59
C PRO A 255 3.21 -21.27 16.50
N GLN A 256 2.69 -21.74 15.37
CA GLN A 256 3.47 -22.26 14.28
C GLN A 256 4.28 -21.16 13.61
N ARG A 257 3.64 -20.02 13.34
CA ARG A 257 4.30 -18.86 12.74
C ARG A 257 5.35 -18.24 13.66
N LEU A 258 5.05 -18.09 14.96
CA LEU A 258 6.05 -17.58 15.91
C LEU A 258 7.18 -18.58 16.14
N GLY A 259 6.89 -19.90 16.09
CA GLY A 259 7.94 -20.92 16.08
C GLY A 259 8.90 -20.76 14.90
N GLN A 260 8.37 -20.43 13.72
CA GLN A 260 9.17 -20.11 12.52
C GLN A 260 10.02 -18.85 12.73
N VAL A 261 9.48 -17.80 13.36
CA VAL A 261 10.27 -16.60 13.71
C VAL A 261 11.47 -16.98 14.58
N LEU A 262 11.23 -17.69 15.69
CA LEU A 262 12.31 -18.07 16.60
C LEU A 262 13.32 -19.00 15.93
N GLY A 263 12.85 -19.95 15.09
CA GLY A 263 13.71 -20.80 14.28
C GLY A 263 14.65 -19.98 13.39
N ASN A 264 14.11 -19.05 12.62
CA ASN A 264 14.92 -18.17 11.74
C ASN A 264 15.93 -17.33 12.50
N LEU A 265 15.58 -16.82 13.69
CA LEU A 265 16.49 -16.03 14.53
C LEU A 265 17.61 -16.91 15.10
N LEU A 266 17.28 -18.12 15.59
CA LEU A 266 18.25 -19.07 16.13
C LEU A 266 19.18 -19.60 15.03
N ASP A 267 18.64 -19.92 13.85
CA ASP A 267 19.44 -20.35 12.70
C ASP A 267 20.44 -19.29 12.26
N ASN A 268 20.01 -18.03 12.24
CA ASN A 268 20.89 -16.91 11.96
C ASN A 268 21.97 -16.78 13.03
N ALA A 269 21.62 -16.87 14.32
CA ALA A 269 22.57 -16.80 15.42
C ALA A 269 23.61 -17.94 15.34
N VAL A 270 23.17 -19.20 15.10
CA VAL A 270 24.07 -20.34 14.94
C VAL A 270 25.02 -20.16 13.75
N CYS A 271 24.49 -19.67 12.62
CA CYS A 271 25.27 -19.45 11.40
C CYS A 271 26.42 -18.45 11.59
N HIS A 272 26.20 -17.42 12.39
CA HIS A 272 27.15 -16.32 12.56
C HIS A 272 27.97 -16.36 13.86
N THR A 273 27.71 -17.34 14.73
CA THR A 273 28.49 -17.52 15.97
C THR A 273 29.65 -18.50 15.73
N PRO A 274 30.88 -18.13 16.02
CA PRO A 274 32.01 -19.04 15.90
C PRO A 274 31.98 -20.13 16.98
N PRO A 275 32.74 -21.24 16.81
CA PRO A 275 32.91 -22.24 17.85
C PRO A 275 33.37 -21.61 19.19
N HIS A 276 32.81 -22.14 20.28
CA HIS A 276 32.99 -21.61 21.65
C HIS A 276 32.30 -20.26 21.90
N GLY A 277 31.51 -19.74 20.96
CA GLY A 277 30.66 -18.59 21.18
C GLY A 277 29.41 -18.94 21.99
N GLN A 278 28.56 -17.94 22.24
CA GLN A 278 27.34 -18.08 23.04
C GLN A 278 26.16 -17.48 22.32
N ILE A 279 25.01 -18.17 22.45
CA ILE A 279 23.69 -17.67 22.06
C ILE A 279 22.83 -17.63 23.32
N ASP A 280 22.19 -16.50 23.60
CA ASP A 280 21.30 -16.31 24.73
C ASP A 280 19.91 -15.89 24.24
N VAL A 281 18.87 -16.51 24.82
CA VAL A 281 17.47 -16.19 24.53
C VAL A 281 16.83 -15.67 25.80
N ALA A 282 16.47 -14.41 25.83
CA ALA A 282 15.79 -13.78 26.94
C ALA A 282 14.34 -13.40 26.61
N ALA A 283 13.45 -13.50 27.58
CA ALA A 283 12.08 -13.00 27.46
C ALA A 283 11.71 -12.09 28.63
N THR A 284 11.05 -10.97 28.32
CA THR A 284 10.59 -10.02 29.32
C THR A 284 9.18 -9.56 29.00
N ALA A 285 8.32 -9.47 30.03
CA ALA A 285 6.96 -8.94 29.86
C ALA A 285 6.90 -7.53 30.44
N GLY A 286 6.47 -6.58 29.60
CA GLY A 286 6.09 -5.23 30.00
C GLY A 286 4.57 -5.10 30.17
N HIS A 287 4.09 -3.90 30.44
CA HIS A 287 2.64 -3.64 30.66
C HIS A 287 1.74 -4.01 29.49
N ARG A 288 2.23 -3.95 28.25
CA ARG A 288 1.41 -4.15 27.03
C ARG A 288 2.08 -5.01 25.96
N GLN A 289 3.30 -5.46 26.18
CA GLN A 289 4.06 -6.23 25.20
C GLN A 289 4.94 -7.28 25.87
N LEU A 290 5.13 -8.39 25.19
CA LEU A 290 6.15 -9.39 25.42
C LEU A 290 7.33 -9.08 24.50
N THR A 291 8.52 -9.05 25.05
CA THR A 291 9.76 -8.87 24.28
C THR A 291 10.59 -10.15 24.39
N ILE A 292 10.93 -10.75 23.24
CA ILE A 292 11.86 -11.88 23.13
C ILE A 292 13.11 -11.36 22.46
N THR A 293 14.28 -11.63 23.04
CA THR A 293 15.57 -11.20 22.52
C THR A 293 16.46 -12.41 22.30
N VAL A 294 17.00 -12.55 21.10
CA VAL A 294 18.04 -13.53 20.76
C VAL A 294 19.35 -12.76 20.59
N THR A 295 20.33 -13.08 21.41
CA THR A 295 21.65 -12.43 21.40
C THR A 295 22.72 -13.46 21.10
N ASP A 296 23.62 -13.13 20.18
CA ASP A 296 24.80 -13.93 19.85
C ASP A 296 26.09 -13.17 20.14
N THR A 297 27.19 -13.90 20.29
CA THR A 297 28.53 -13.37 20.40
C THR A 297 29.37 -13.51 19.11
N GLY A 298 28.64 -13.49 17.98
CA GLY A 298 29.16 -13.78 16.65
C GLY A 298 29.85 -12.62 15.94
N ASP A 299 29.82 -12.70 14.61
CA ASP A 299 30.57 -11.80 13.72
C ASP A 299 30.16 -10.31 13.91
N GLY A 300 29.00 -10.02 14.47
CA GLY A 300 28.47 -8.67 14.60
C GLY A 300 28.20 -8.00 13.25
N VAL A 301 27.59 -6.82 13.27
CA VAL A 301 27.15 -6.12 12.05
C VAL A 301 27.58 -4.65 12.12
N ALA A 302 28.17 -4.13 11.04
CA ALA A 302 28.49 -2.72 10.91
C ALA A 302 27.23 -1.86 10.83
N ALA A 303 27.27 -0.63 11.35
CA ALA A 303 26.11 0.25 11.49
C ALA A 303 25.39 0.52 10.15
N GLU A 304 26.14 0.57 9.06
CA GLU A 304 25.61 0.79 7.70
C GLU A 304 24.74 -0.35 7.20
N HIS A 305 24.94 -1.58 7.68
CA HIS A 305 24.16 -2.76 7.27
C HIS A 305 22.92 -3.00 8.12
N LEU A 306 22.85 -2.46 9.36
CA LEU A 306 21.73 -2.70 10.28
C LEU A 306 20.34 -2.36 9.70
N PRO A 307 20.15 -1.24 8.97
CA PRO A 307 18.84 -0.91 8.39
C PRO A 307 18.35 -1.92 7.33
N HIS A 308 19.30 -2.62 6.69
CA HIS A 308 19.07 -3.49 5.55
C HIS A 308 18.92 -4.97 5.90
N LEU A 309 19.24 -5.39 7.13
CA LEU A 309 19.25 -6.81 7.53
C LEU A 309 17.89 -7.52 7.38
N PHE A 310 16.80 -6.78 7.40
CA PHE A 310 15.46 -7.30 7.19
C PHE A 310 14.96 -7.20 5.73
N GLU A 311 15.81 -6.69 4.82
CA GLU A 311 15.52 -6.71 3.39
C GLU A 311 15.74 -8.12 2.85
N ARG A 312 14.96 -8.50 1.85
CA ARG A 312 15.02 -9.82 1.23
C ARG A 312 16.35 -10.00 0.51
N PHE A 313 16.97 -11.16 0.63
CA PHE A 313 18.24 -11.52 0.00
C PHE A 313 19.43 -10.65 0.41
N TYR A 314 19.24 -9.74 1.38
CA TYR A 314 20.31 -8.90 1.86
C TYR A 314 21.31 -9.70 2.68
N ARG A 315 22.60 -9.50 2.41
CA ARG A 315 23.71 -10.20 3.05
C ARG A 315 24.90 -9.25 3.19
N VAL A 316 25.54 -9.24 4.36
CA VAL A 316 26.67 -8.37 4.65
C VAL A 316 27.93 -8.81 3.90
N ASP A 317 28.17 -10.13 3.83
CA ASP A 317 29.31 -10.74 3.12
C ASP A 317 28.83 -11.89 2.25
N THR A 318 28.66 -11.62 0.94
CA THR A 318 28.11 -12.59 -0.01
C THR A 318 28.98 -13.84 -0.22
N ALA A 319 30.27 -13.80 0.11
CA ALA A 319 31.20 -14.92 -0.07
C ALA A 319 31.19 -15.87 1.15
N ARG A 320 31.30 -15.35 2.35
CA ARG A 320 31.28 -16.13 3.60
C ARG A 320 29.90 -16.73 3.89
N ASP A 321 28.86 -15.93 3.69
CA ASP A 321 27.48 -16.37 3.93
C ASP A 321 27.03 -17.45 2.95
N ARG A 322 27.54 -17.45 1.69
CA ARG A 322 27.29 -18.55 0.75
C ARG A 322 27.87 -19.88 1.22
N ALA A 323 29.03 -19.86 1.82
CA ALA A 323 29.65 -21.07 2.38
C ALA A 323 28.89 -21.61 3.60
N ARG A 324 28.21 -20.74 4.37
CA ARG A 324 27.43 -21.10 5.57
C ARG A 324 25.95 -21.42 5.25
N GLY A 325 25.51 -21.32 3.98
CA GLY A 325 24.21 -21.81 3.52
C GLY A 325 23.01 -20.90 3.80
N GLY A 326 23.19 -19.65 4.23
CA GLY A 326 22.08 -18.71 4.44
C GLY A 326 21.45 -18.25 3.12
N THR A 327 20.12 -18.16 3.07
CA THR A 327 19.34 -17.70 1.89
C THR A 327 19.14 -16.19 1.85
N GLY A 328 19.35 -15.49 2.99
CA GLY A 328 19.05 -14.06 3.14
C GLY A 328 17.55 -13.74 3.20
N ILE A 329 16.70 -14.77 3.33
CA ILE A 329 15.23 -14.60 3.40
C ILE A 329 14.73 -14.73 4.85
N GLY A 330 15.40 -15.49 5.70
CA GLY A 330 14.91 -15.84 7.05
C GLY A 330 14.54 -14.64 7.93
N LEU A 331 15.38 -13.58 7.96
CA LEU A 331 15.08 -12.37 8.72
C LEU A 331 13.92 -11.56 8.11
N ALA A 332 13.77 -11.56 6.79
CA ALA A 332 12.64 -10.93 6.11
C ALA A 332 11.32 -11.65 6.42
N ILE A 333 11.33 -13.00 6.44
CA ILE A 333 10.18 -13.82 6.88
C ILE A 333 9.84 -13.51 8.35
N ALA A 334 10.84 -13.50 9.23
CA ALA A 334 10.63 -13.19 10.64
C ALA A 334 9.96 -11.82 10.82
N LYS A 335 10.41 -10.80 10.09
CA LYS A 335 9.81 -9.47 10.10
C LYS A 335 8.36 -9.49 9.62
N ALA A 336 8.07 -10.13 8.49
CA ALA A 336 6.72 -10.20 7.94
C ALA A 336 5.73 -10.89 8.90
N ILE A 337 6.15 -11.99 9.54
CA ILE A 337 5.33 -12.71 10.53
C ILE A 337 5.11 -11.85 11.78
N VAL A 338 6.15 -11.19 12.30
CA VAL A 338 6.03 -10.32 13.49
C VAL A 338 5.10 -9.15 13.21
N GLU A 339 5.20 -8.51 12.03
CA GLU A 339 4.32 -7.41 11.61
C GLU A 339 2.86 -7.89 11.43
N ALA A 340 2.64 -9.11 10.91
CA ALA A 340 1.31 -9.73 10.83
C ALA A 340 0.67 -9.93 12.22
N HIS A 341 1.50 -10.18 13.26
CA HIS A 341 1.09 -10.22 14.66
C HIS A 341 1.02 -8.83 15.33
N ARG A 342 1.12 -7.73 14.54
CA ARG A 342 1.15 -6.33 15.03
C ARG A 342 2.30 -6.08 16.01
N GLY A 343 3.35 -6.89 15.92
CA GLY A 343 4.59 -6.75 16.66
C GLY A 343 5.58 -5.83 15.95
N ARG A 344 6.77 -5.74 16.55
CA ARG A 344 7.91 -5.05 15.97
C ARG A 344 9.15 -5.92 16.15
N ILE A 345 9.99 -5.97 15.12
CA ILE A 345 11.32 -6.59 15.19
C ILE A 345 12.39 -5.52 14.99
N SER A 346 13.48 -5.63 15.74
CA SER A 346 14.61 -4.72 15.64
C SER A 346 15.91 -5.47 15.89
N VAL A 347 17.02 -4.92 15.39
CA VAL A 347 18.36 -5.49 15.52
C VAL A 347 19.31 -4.46 16.09
N ARG A 348 20.24 -4.92 16.92
CA ARG A 348 21.32 -4.08 17.47
C ARG A 348 22.64 -4.84 17.40
N SER A 349 23.69 -4.17 17.01
CA SER A 349 25.07 -4.62 17.10
C SER A 349 25.97 -3.41 17.37
N ARG A 350 27.05 -3.61 18.11
CA ARG A 350 28.05 -2.54 18.39
C ARG A 350 29.12 -2.46 17.31
N GLY A 351 29.03 -3.32 16.31
CA GLY A 351 29.98 -3.42 15.20
C GLY A 351 30.54 -4.83 15.01
N PRO A 352 31.40 -5.01 14.01
CA PRO A 352 32.02 -6.31 13.72
C PRO A 352 32.76 -6.89 14.94
N GLY A 353 32.59 -8.18 15.17
CA GLY A 353 33.18 -8.92 16.28
C GLY A 353 32.52 -8.74 17.65
N THR A 354 31.39 -8.04 17.74
CA THR A 354 30.72 -7.76 19.01
C THR A 354 29.42 -8.51 19.20
N GLY A 355 29.04 -9.38 18.25
CA GLY A 355 27.78 -10.08 18.23
C GLY A 355 26.60 -9.23 17.81
N THR A 356 25.43 -9.85 17.79
CA THR A 356 24.18 -9.23 17.37
C THR A 356 23.07 -9.57 18.36
N ALA A 357 22.15 -8.63 18.59
CA ALA A 357 20.93 -8.85 19.38
C ALA A 357 19.73 -8.52 18.50
N VAL A 358 18.85 -9.50 18.30
CA VAL A 358 17.58 -9.32 17.60
C VAL A 358 16.44 -9.37 18.63
N GLU A 359 15.62 -8.32 18.63
CA GLU A 359 14.52 -8.10 19.56
C GLU A 359 13.19 -8.19 18.84
N VAL A 360 12.28 -9.04 19.33
CA VAL A 360 10.92 -9.20 18.85
C VAL A 360 9.97 -8.75 19.95
N ALA A 361 9.19 -7.71 19.69
CA ALA A 361 8.18 -7.16 20.61
C ALA A 361 6.77 -7.49 20.10
N LEU A 362 5.99 -8.23 20.86
CA LEU A 362 4.65 -8.69 20.52
C LEU A 362 3.62 -8.10 21.50
N PRO A 363 2.46 -7.61 21.01
CA PRO A 363 1.44 -7.05 21.90
C PRO A 363 0.82 -8.13 22.77
N LEU A 364 0.64 -7.83 24.06
CA LEU A 364 -0.11 -8.67 24.98
C LEU A 364 -1.61 -8.36 24.88
N GLY A 365 -2.43 -9.41 24.78
CA GLY A 365 -3.89 -9.33 24.73
C GLY A 365 -4.48 -9.51 23.33
N GLU A 366 -5.76 -9.82 23.30
CA GLU A 366 -6.52 -10.02 22.07
C GLU A 366 -6.61 -8.71 21.27
N PRO A 367 -6.41 -8.73 19.95
CA PRO A 367 -6.59 -7.53 19.12
C PRO A 367 -8.04 -7.08 19.24
N ARG A 368 -8.29 -5.87 19.71
CA ARG A 368 -9.64 -5.28 19.63
C ARG A 368 -10.03 -5.22 18.15
N PRO A 369 -11.21 -5.72 17.75
CA PRO A 369 -11.67 -5.58 16.38
C PRO A 369 -11.67 -4.11 16.01
N ASN A 370 -11.07 -3.79 14.86
CA ASN A 370 -11.08 -2.42 14.30
C ASN A 370 -12.55 -2.02 14.16
N ARG A 371 -13.03 -1.04 14.95
CA ARG A 371 -14.32 -0.40 14.68
C ARG A 371 -14.18 0.30 13.31
N PRO A 372 -15.03 0.01 12.32
CA PRO A 372 -15.06 0.80 11.12
C PRO A 372 -15.42 2.24 11.50
N GLN A 373 -14.60 3.21 11.06
CA GLN A 373 -14.93 4.63 11.09
C GLN A 373 -15.88 4.97 9.96
#